data_7096d84f260be498f9c587f64db70767
#
_entry.id   7096d84f260be498f9c587f64db70767
#
_cell.length_a   1.000
_cell.length_b   1.000
_cell.length_c   1.000
_cell.angle_alpha   90.00
_cell.angle_beta   90.00
_cell.angle_gamma   90.00
#
_symmetry.space_group_name_H-M   'P 1'
#
loop_
_entity.id
_entity.type
_entity.pdbx_description
1 polymer ?
#
loop_
_entity_poly.entity_id
_entity_poly.type
_entity_poly.pdbx_seq_one_letter_code
_entity_poly.pdbx_strand_id
1 'polypeptide(L)'
;MGSPDGPPDFSEFWSKTHQLACAVPLRLEKREIESPSKDRRVWEVKFDSLGGIRIGAWVTEPRHLDPDAGGWVVGHGYGGRGEPAFDELFRGAPAIFFCVRGFNLSAYADIPDSFERHVLHGIESPETYVHRGCVADIWAAASALVEMFPCAAKHLRYFGGSLGGGLGALALPWDGRFERAFLDVPSFGNHPLRLQFPGVGSGEQVRLYAVEHPDVLKALSYFDAATAARSIQIPVFVAAAMFDPAVAPPGQFAVFNALPGLKELFTWTSGHFSTPAEPTEQAQLAACLVQWFGCP
;
A
#
# COMPACT_ATOMS: atom_id res chain seq x y z
N MET A 1 3.95 -1.08 -22.36
CA MET A 1 4.45 -2.14 -21.44
C MET A 1 3.23 -2.79 -20.85
N GLY A 2 3.14 -4.11 -20.91
CA GLY A 2 2.04 -4.88 -20.35
C GLY A 2 2.40 -5.47 -18.99
N SER A 3 1.41 -6.06 -18.31
CA SER A 3 1.66 -6.94 -17.16
C SER A 3 2.20 -8.29 -17.65
N PRO A 4 3.06 -8.96 -16.87
CA PRO A 4 3.41 -10.36 -17.15
C PRO A 4 2.19 -11.26 -16.93
N ASP A 5 2.24 -12.47 -17.50
CA ASP A 5 1.29 -13.50 -17.13
C ASP A 5 1.64 -14.02 -15.74
N GLY A 6 0.70 -13.95 -14.81
CA GLY A 6 0.86 -14.51 -13.47
C GLY A 6 0.81 -16.04 -13.47
N PRO A 7 1.12 -16.67 -12.32
CA PRO A 7 0.89 -18.11 -12.14
C PRO A 7 -0.56 -18.47 -12.41
N PRO A 8 -0.86 -19.69 -12.90
CA PRO A 8 -2.24 -20.11 -13.19
C PRO A 8 -3.18 -20.02 -11.97
N ASP A 9 -2.63 -20.23 -10.79
CA ASP A 9 -3.34 -20.20 -9.49
C ASP A 9 -3.20 -18.87 -8.75
N PHE A 10 -2.75 -17.79 -9.41
CA PHE A 10 -2.57 -16.45 -8.80
C PHE A 10 -3.81 -15.99 -8.03
N SER A 11 -4.98 -16.08 -8.65
CA SER A 11 -6.23 -15.65 -8.03
C SER A 11 -6.63 -16.54 -6.86
N GLU A 12 -6.39 -17.85 -6.95
CA GLU A 12 -6.66 -18.81 -5.88
C GLU A 12 -5.75 -18.52 -4.66
N PHE A 13 -4.44 -18.32 -4.90
CA PHE A 13 -3.48 -17.99 -3.86
C PHE A 13 -3.90 -16.75 -3.06
N TRP A 14 -4.27 -15.68 -3.74
CA TRP A 14 -4.65 -14.43 -3.08
C TRP A 14 -6.02 -14.49 -2.42
N SER A 15 -7.00 -15.12 -3.07
CA SER A 15 -8.33 -15.35 -2.47
C SER A 15 -8.23 -16.18 -1.19
N LYS A 16 -7.42 -17.24 -1.18
CA LYS A 16 -7.16 -18.05 0.00
C LYS A 16 -6.42 -17.24 1.07
N THR A 17 -5.45 -16.42 0.68
CA THR A 17 -4.73 -15.55 1.61
C THR A 17 -5.66 -14.54 2.28
N HIS A 18 -6.58 -13.93 1.51
CA HIS A 18 -7.59 -13.03 2.03
C HIS A 18 -8.54 -13.74 3.02
N GLN A 19 -9.03 -14.94 2.67
CA GLN A 19 -9.87 -15.74 3.58
C GLN A 19 -9.16 -16.05 4.89
N LEU A 20 -7.88 -16.45 4.83
CA LEU A 20 -7.07 -16.71 6.03
C LEU A 20 -6.87 -15.45 6.86
N ALA A 21 -6.64 -14.29 6.23
CA ALA A 21 -6.50 -13.02 6.92
C ALA A 21 -7.81 -12.60 7.61
N CYS A 22 -8.95 -12.74 6.94
CA CYS A 22 -10.27 -12.42 7.50
C CYS A 22 -10.68 -13.36 8.66
N ALA A 23 -10.11 -14.57 8.72
CA ALA A 23 -10.37 -15.51 9.81
C ALA A 23 -9.59 -15.18 11.09
N VAL A 24 -8.60 -14.28 11.04
CA VAL A 24 -7.85 -13.86 12.23
C VAL A 24 -8.70 -12.94 13.09
N PRO A 25 -8.93 -13.27 14.38
CA PRO A 25 -9.60 -12.34 15.29
C PRO A 25 -8.81 -11.05 15.43
N LEU A 26 -9.44 -9.92 15.22
CA LEU A 26 -8.74 -8.61 15.14
C LEU A 26 -8.10 -8.21 16.47
N ARG A 27 -8.71 -8.54 17.60
CA ARG A 27 -8.26 -8.18 18.97
C ARG A 27 -7.79 -6.73 19.06
N LEU A 28 -8.66 -5.81 18.60
CA LEU A 28 -8.37 -4.40 18.53
C LEU A 28 -8.17 -3.79 19.93
N GLU A 29 -7.03 -3.14 20.10
CA GLU A 29 -6.71 -2.29 21.25
C GLU A 29 -6.55 -0.85 20.75
N LYS A 30 -7.02 0.12 21.54
CA LYS A 30 -6.91 1.54 21.20
C LYS A 30 -6.62 2.38 22.42
N ARG A 31 -5.81 3.41 22.23
CA ARG A 31 -5.47 4.41 23.24
C ARG A 31 -5.46 5.79 22.58
N GLU A 32 -6.25 6.73 23.11
CA GLU A 32 -6.17 8.13 22.67
C GLU A 32 -4.82 8.71 23.10
N ILE A 33 -4.17 9.43 22.20
CA ILE A 33 -2.91 10.14 22.45
C ILE A 33 -3.06 11.62 22.14
N GLU A 34 -2.11 12.43 22.58
CA GLU A 34 -2.10 13.85 22.29
C GLU A 34 -2.11 14.10 20.78
N SER A 35 -2.99 14.98 20.33
CA SER A 35 -3.12 15.37 18.92
C SER A 35 -2.46 16.72 18.69
N PRO A 36 -1.58 16.85 17.69
CA PRO A 36 -1.05 18.16 17.29
C PRO A 36 -2.11 19.03 16.60
N SER A 37 -3.23 18.43 16.18
CA SER A 37 -4.35 19.14 15.54
C SER A 37 -5.48 19.40 16.54
N LYS A 38 -6.04 20.62 16.54
CA LYS A 38 -7.20 20.98 17.34
C LYS A 38 -8.52 20.38 16.80
N ASP A 39 -8.54 20.03 15.51
CA ASP A 39 -9.73 19.57 14.81
C ASP A 39 -9.85 18.05 14.74
N ARG A 40 -8.82 17.31 15.18
CA ARG A 40 -8.77 15.86 15.12
C ARG A 40 -8.33 15.25 16.44
N ARG A 41 -8.88 14.07 16.76
CA ARG A 41 -8.31 13.16 17.76
C ARG A 41 -7.32 12.23 17.09
N VAL A 42 -6.37 11.72 17.88
CA VAL A 42 -5.41 10.72 17.44
C VAL A 42 -5.47 9.52 18.39
N TRP A 43 -5.54 8.35 17.80
CA TRP A 43 -5.54 7.08 18.50
C TRP A 43 -4.30 6.28 18.09
N GLU A 44 -3.56 5.75 19.03
CA GLU A 44 -2.65 4.64 18.79
C GLU A 44 -3.46 3.35 18.92
N VAL A 45 -3.37 2.49 17.91
CA VAL A 45 -4.13 1.24 17.88
C VAL A 45 -3.22 0.05 17.59
N LYS A 46 -3.62 -1.12 18.09
CA LYS A 46 -2.97 -2.40 17.79
C LYS A 46 -4.03 -3.43 17.46
N PHE A 47 -3.76 -4.26 16.48
CA PHE A 47 -4.67 -5.32 16.02
C PHE A 47 -3.88 -6.49 15.45
N ASP A 48 -4.50 -7.66 15.39
CA ASP A 48 -3.86 -8.85 14.84
C ASP A 48 -4.08 -8.94 13.33
N SER A 49 -3.07 -9.49 12.65
CA SER A 49 -3.06 -9.76 11.22
C SER A 49 -2.62 -11.20 10.94
N LEU A 50 -2.57 -11.57 9.67
CA LEU A 50 -2.20 -12.90 9.19
C LEU A 50 -0.89 -13.40 9.85
N GLY A 51 -0.92 -14.65 10.32
CA GLY A 51 0.20 -15.26 11.03
C GLY A 51 0.30 -14.87 12.50
N GLY A 52 -0.71 -14.20 13.06
CA GLY A 52 -0.72 -13.76 14.47
C GLY A 52 0.20 -12.57 14.75
N ILE A 53 0.64 -11.87 13.70
CA ILE A 53 1.49 -10.68 13.84
C ILE A 53 0.65 -9.50 14.33
N ARG A 54 1.15 -8.84 15.37
CA ARG A 54 0.52 -7.67 15.97
C ARG A 54 0.90 -6.42 15.21
N ILE A 55 -0.06 -5.77 14.57
CA ILE A 55 0.12 -4.55 13.76
C ILE A 55 -0.24 -3.34 14.59
N GLY A 56 0.63 -2.33 14.59
CA GLY A 56 0.38 -1.03 15.18
C GLY A 56 0.05 0.01 14.11
N ALA A 57 -0.79 0.96 14.48
CA ALA A 57 -1.21 2.05 13.61
C ALA A 57 -1.57 3.29 14.42
N TRP A 58 -1.64 4.44 13.73
CA TRP A 58 -2.35 5.62 14.22
C TRP A 58 -3.68 5.76 13.49
N VAL A 59 -4.70 6.20 14.22
CA VAL A 59 -5.98 6.57 13.60
C VAL A 59 -6.26 8.02 13.93
N THR A 60 -6.54 8.82 12.88
CA THR A 60 -7.00 10.19 13.07
C THR A 60 -8.52 10.24 12.88
N GLU A 61 -9.21 10.91 13.79
CA GLU A 61 -10.66 11.06 13.82
C GLU A 61 -11.04 12.55 13.79
N PRO A 62 -11.87 13.02 12.84
CA PRO A 62 -12.41 14.36 12.91
C PRO A 62 -13.24 14.57 14.18
N ARG A 63 -13.12 15.73 14.86
CA ARG A 63 -13.93 16.00 16.06
C ARG A 63 -15.43 16.09 15.75
N HIS A 64 -15.75 16.44 14.53
CA HIS A 64 -17.11 16.45 14.01
C HIS A 64 -17.16 15.47 12.83
N LEU A 65 -17.47 14.23 13.13
CA LEU A 65 -17.50 13.15 12.16
C LEU A 65 -18.87 13.12 11.46
N ASP A 66 -18.82 13.28 10.12
CA ASP A 66 -19.99 13.06 9.28
C ASP A 66 -20.29 11.55 9.20
N PRO A 67 -21.53 11.10 9.45
CA PRO A 67 -21.93 9.71 9.28
C PRO A 67 -21.74 9.13 7.87
N ASP A 68 -21.54 9.98 6.87
CA ASP A 68 -21.33 9.62 5.47
C ASP A 68 -19.90 9.89 4.98
N ALA A 69 -18.98 10.28 5.87
CA ALA A 69 -17.60 10.64 5.51
C ALA A 69 -16.80 9.53 4.84
N GLY A 70 -17.14 8.25 5.09
CA GLY A 70 -16.31 7.13 4.67
C GLY A 70 -15.07 6.98 5.53
N GLY A 71 -13.98 6.45 4.96
CA GLY A 71 -12.72 6.24 5.68
C GLY A 71 -11.52 6.03 4.76
N TRP A 72 -10.32 6.13 5.34
CA TRP A 72 -9.06 6.00 4.62
C TRP A 72 -8.16 4.93 5.24
N VAL A 73 -7.63 4.05 4.40
CA VAL A 73 -6.53 3.15 4.76
C VAL A 73 -5.27 3.65 4.06
N VAL A 74 -4.27 4.06 4.84
CA VAL A 74 -3.09 4.76 4.33
C VAL A 74 -1.84 3.93 4.58
N GLY A 75 -1.27 3.38 3.50
CA GLY A 75 0.01 2.68 3.49
C GLY A 75 1.19 3.65 3.43
N HIS A 76 2.40 3.13 3.70
CA HIS A 76 3.65 3.88 3.65
C HIS A 76 4.69 3.23 2.75
N GLY A 77 5.71 3.99 2.36
CA GLY A 77 6.90 3.50 1.67
C GLY A 77 7.89 2.78 2.60
N TYR A 78 9.00 2.27 2.05
CA TYR A 78 10.04 1.58 2.85
C TYR A 78 10.76 2.47 3.88
N GLY A 79 10.54 3.77 3.87
CA GLY A 79 10.98 4.66 4.95
C GLY A 79 10.25 4.45 6.29
N GLY A 80 9.20 3.64 6.29
CA GLY A 80 8.33 3.48 7.46
C GLY A 80 7.43 4.70 7.70
N ARG A 81 6.83 4.75 8.88
CA ARG A 81 5.96 5.83 9.32
C ARG A 81 6.15 6.07 10.82
N GLY A 82 6.52 7.29 11.21
CA GLY A 82 6.71 7.68 12.62
C GLY A 82 5.49 8.33 13.26
N GLU A 83 4.54 8.83 12.46
CA GLU A 83 3.37 9.59 12.90
C GLU A 83 2.24 9.53 11.85
N PRO A 84 0.99 9.88 12.21
CA PRO A 84 -0.08 10.01 11.24
C PRO A 84 0.08 11.29 10.39
N ALA A 85 -0.47 11.29 9.19
CA ALA A 85 -0.54 12.48 8.36
C ALA A 85 -1.82 13.30 8.66
N PHE A 86 -1.71 14.62 8.47
CA PHE A 86 -2.78 15.59 8.69
C PHE A 86 -3.15 16.36 7.42
N ASP A 87 -2.88 15.76 6.26
CA ASP A 87 -3.20 16.35 4.95
C ASP A 87 -4.70 16.63 4.82
N GLU A 88 -5.04 17.68 4.06
CA GLU A 88 -6.41 18.10 3.79
C GLU A 88 -7.25 16.97 3.18
N LEU A 89 -6.63 16.09 2.37
CA LEU A 89 -7.29 14.94 1.76
C LEU A 89 -7.96 14.03 2.79
N PHE A 90 -7.38 13.88 3.98
CA PHE A 90 -7.91 13.01 5.04
C PHE A 90 -8.78 13.75 6.05
N ARG A 91 -8.96 15.08 5.90
CA ARG A 91 -9.54 15.96 6.93
C ARG A 91 -10.96 15.58 7.32
N GLY A 92 -11.80 15.25 6.35
CA GLY A 92 -13.24 15.03 6.54
C GLY A 92 -13.62 13.65 7.08
N ALA A 93 -12.70 12.66 7.11
CA ALA A 93 -13.00 11.27 7.41
C ALA A 93 -11.98 10.66 8.39
N PRO A 94 -12.33 9.59 9.12
CA PRO A 94 -11.37 8.82 9.88
C PRO A 94 -10.36 8.17 8.92
N ALA A 95 -9.08 8.17 9.33
CA ALA A 95 -8.00 7.60 8.54
C ALA A 95 -7.09 6.74 9.41
N ILE A 96 -6.79 5.52 8.98
CA ILE A 96 -5.84 4.62 9.63
C ILE A 96 -4.50 4.62 8.89
N PHE A 97 -3.45 4.94 9.61
CA PHE A 97 -2.06 5.01 9.18
C PHE A 97 -1.31 3.83 9.79
N PHE A 98 -1.43 2.65 9.18
CA PHE A 98 -0.83 1.44 9.73
C PHE A 98 0.67 1.37 9.41
N CYS A 99 1.44 0.79 10.31
CA CYS A 99 2.82 0.39 10.07
C CYS A 99 2.81 -1.04 9.51
N VAL A 100 3.42 -1.23 8.35
CA VAL A 100 3.64 -2.57 7.79
C VAL A 100 4.46 -3.39 8.78
N ARG A 101 4.18 -4.70 8.89
CA ARG A 101 4.93 -5.62 9.77
C ARG A 101 6.45 -5.47 9.62
N GLY A 102 7.15 -5.42 10.72
CA GLY A 102 8.59 -5.16 10.83
C GLY A 102 8.93 -3.68 11.07
N PHE A 103 8.02 -2.73 10.79
CA PHE A 103 8.32 -1.31 10.89
C PHE A 103 7.64 -0.62 12.09
N ASN A 104 8.36 0.28 12.75
CA ASN A 104 7.84 1.22 13.77
C ASN A 104 6.93 0.53 14.82
N LEU A 105 5.64 0.91 14.91
CA LEU A 105 4.69 0.32 15.87
C LEU A 105 4.41 -1.17 15.63
N SER A 106 4.78 -1.70 14.46
CA SER A 106 4.68 -3.10 14.07
C SER A 106 6.03 -3.81 14.06
N ALA A 107 7.03 -3.29 14.77
CA ALA A 107 8.33 -3.93 14.92
C ALA A 107 8.19 -5.34 15.51
N TYR A 108 8.88 -6.31 14.93
CA TYR A 108 8.83 -7.71 15.33
C TYR A 108 10.25 -8.32 15.26
N ALA A 109 10.61 -9.09 16.28
CA ALA A 109 12.01 -9.56 16.42
C ALA A 109 12.51 -10.36 15.22
N ASP A 110 11.63 -11.16 14.60
CA ASP A 110 11.98 -12.05 13.50
C ASP A 110 11.76 -11.42 12.11
N ILE A 111 11.24 -10.19 12.03
CA ILE A 111 11.01 -9.49 10.76
C ILE A 111 11.94 -8.28 10.70
N PRO A 112 12.85 -8.21 9.69
CA PRO A 112 13.75 -7.08 9.55
C PRO A 112 13.02 -5.74 9.36
N ASP A 113 13.61 -4.65 9.85
CA ASP A 113 13.10 -3.27 9.76
C ASP A 113 13.81 -2.41 8.71
N SER A 114 14.84 -2.94 8.05
CA SER A 114 15.53 -2.26 6.95
C SER A 114 15.02 -2.74 5.60
N PHE A 115 14.90 -1.83 4.63
CA PHE A 115 14.37 -2.15 3.31
C PHE A 115 15.18 -3.23 2.58
N GLU A 116 16.51 -3.28 2.81
CA GLU A 116 17.41 -4.24 2.19
C GLU A 116 17.11 -5.68 2.61
N ARG A 117 16.83 -5.87 3.87
CA ARG A 117 16.62 -7.20 4.46
C ARG A 117 15.12 -7.58 4.44
N HIS A 118 14.26 -6.61 4.71
CA HIS A 118 12.82 -6.85 4.72
C HIS A 118 12.30 -7.34 3.37
N VAL A 119 12.74 -6.72 2.26
CA VAL A 119 12.32 -7.11 0.90
C VAL A 119 12.75 -8.52 0.49
N LEU A 120 13.72 -9.10 1.18
CA LEU A 120 14.22 -10.46 0.94
C LEU A 120 13.69 -11.48 1.97
N HIS A 121 12.97 -11.02 2.99
CA HIS A 121 12.55 -11.91 4.08
C HIS A 121 11.52 -12.94 3.61
N GLY A 122 11.90 -14.23 3.62
CA GLY A 122 11.08 -15.36 3.18
C GLY A 122 10.78 -15.39 1.68
N ILE A 123 11.60 -14.72 0.85
CA ILE A 123 11.37 -14.53 -0.59
C ILE A 123 11.43 -15.82 -1.41
N GLU A 124 11.92 -16.90 -0.84
CA GLU A 124 12.11 -18.21 -1.49
C GLU A 124 10.78 -18.89 -1.83
N SER A 125 9.71 -18.56 -1.12
CA SER A 125 8.39 -19.17 -1.30
C SER A 125 7.27 -18.15 -1.21
N PRO A 126 6.19 -18.25 -2.02
CA PRO A 126 5.03 -17.39 -1.91
C PRO A 126 4.37 -17.42 -0.53
N GLU A 127 4.41 -18.57 0.15
CA GLU A 127 3.82 -18.77 1.46
C GLU A 127 4.56 -18.04 2.57
N THR A 128 5.88 -17.94 2.47
CA THR A 128 6.77 -17.36 3.50
C THR A 128 7.15 -15.92 3.23
N TYR A 129 7.01 -15.46 1.98
CA TYR A 129 7.43 -14.12 1.61
C TYR A 129 6.68 -13.05 2.42
N VAL A 130 7.43 -12.18 3.06
CA VAL A 130 6.92 -11.16 3.98
C VAL A 130 5.81 -10.30 3.36
N HIS A 131 5.87 -10.03 2.06
CA HIS A 131 4.87 -9.24 1.35
C HIS A 131 3.48 -9.86 1.38
N ARG A 132 3.35 -11.19 1.48
CA ARG A 132 2.04 -11.84 1.68
C ARG A 132 1.36 -11.32 2.94
N GLY A 133 2.12 -11.27 4.01
CA GLY A 133 1.64 -10.71 5.27
C GLY A 133 1.42 -9.20 5.20
N CYS A 134 2.29 -8.44 4.54
CA CYS A 134 2.13 -7.00 4.37
C CYS A 134 0.83 -6.63 3.62
N VAL A 135 0.43 -7.44 2.65
CA VAL A 135 -0.88 -7.29 1.98
C VAL A 135 -2.02 -7.56 2.94
N ALA A 136 -1.92 -8.61 3.77
CA ALA A 136 -2.92 -8.91 4.79
C ALA A 136 -3.04 -7.81 5.86
N ASP A 137 -1.96 -7.07 6.14
CA ASP A 137 -1.97 -5.94 7.06
C ASP A 137 -2.89 -4.80 6.57
N ILE A 138 -3.02 -4.62 5.25
CA ILE A 138 -3.97 -3.66 4.65
C ILE A 138 -5.42 -4.06 4.97
N TRP A 139 -5.76 -5.32 4.80
CA TRP A 139 -7.11 -5.82 5.08
C TRP A 139 -7.46 -5.78 6.56
N ALA A 140 -6.49 -6.11 7.42
CA ALA A 140 -6.63 -6.00 8.87
C ALA A 140 -6.79 -4.53 9.31
N ALA A 141 -6.03 -3.60 8.73
CA ALA A 141 -6.17 -2.16 8.98
C ALA A 141 -7.54 -1.64 8.54
N ALA A 142 -8.05 -2.08 7.39
CA ALA A 142 -9.40 -1.76 6.94
C ALA A 142 -10.46 -2.26 7.94
N SER A 143 -10.29 -3.48 8.45
CA SER A 143 -11.19 -4.05 9.46
C SER A 143 -11.13 -3.28 10.78
N ALA A 144 -9.93 -2.90 11.24
CA ALA A 144 -9.74 -2.10 12.46
C ALA A 144 -10.41 -0.72 12.34
N LEU A 145 -10.27 -0.05 11.20
CA LEU A 145 -10.91 1.23 10.97
C LEU A 145 -12.44 1.12 10.98
N VAL A 146 -12.99 0.11 10.30
CA VAL A 146 -14.45 -0.11 10.24
C VAL A 146 -15.01 -0.50 11.62
N GLU A 147 -14.28 -1.29 12.42
CA GLU A 147 -14.68 -1.62 13.79
C GLU A 147 -14.71 -0.38 14.69
N MET A 148 -13.75 0.55 14.53
CA MET A 148 -13.75 1.81 15.26
C MET A 148 -14.81 2.79 14.78
N PHE A 149 -15.00 2.86 13.47
CA PHE A 149 -15.85 3.83 12.78
C PHE A 149 -16.68 3.14 11.70
N PRO A 150 -17.89 2.64 12.04
CA PRO A 150 -18.73 1.92 11.06
C PRO A 150 -19.08 2.75 9.79
N CYS A 151 -19.06 4.09 9.88
CA CYS A 151 -19.24 4.97 8.70
C CYS A 151 -18.12 4.76 7.66
N ALA A 152 -16.93 4.34 8.06
CA ALA A 152 -15.82 4.09 7.14
C ALA A 152 -16.16 3.01 6.09
N ALA A 153 -17.06 2.08 6.40
CA ALA A 153 -17.48 1.04 5.48
C ALA A 153 -18.31 1.55 4.29
N LYS A 154 -18.88 2.78 4.38
CA LYS A 154 -19.71 3.34 3.31
C LYS A 154 -18.89 3.74 2.08
N HIS A 155 -17.72 4.33 2.32
CA HIS A 155 -16.81 4.85 1.28
C HIS A 155 -15.38 4.63 1.73
N LEU A 156 -14.92 3.37 1.71
CA LEU A 156 -13.54 3.06 2.10
C LEU A 156 -12.60 3.34 0.94
N ARG A 157 -11.55 4.13 1.21
CA ARG A 157 -10.57 4.58 0.22
C ARG A 157 -9.18 4.09 0.62
N TYR A 158 -8.37 3.80 -0.39
CA TYR A 158 -6.96 3.42 -0.18
C TYR A 158 -6.02 4.50 -0.71
N PHE A 159 -4.97 4.77 0.05
CA PHE A 159 -3.86 5.64 -0.34
C PHE A 159 -2.54 4.93 -0.02
N GLY A 160 -1.65 4.77 -1.01
CA GLY A 160 -0.36 4.16 -0.77
C GLY A 160 0.71 4.60 -1.74
N GLY A 161 1.90 4.97 -1.21
CA GLY A 161 3.06 5.33 -2.00
C GLY A 161 4.14 4.25 -1.98
N SER A 162 4.89 4.11 -3.08
CA SER A 162 6.05 3.22 -3.20
C SER A 162 5.72 1.78 -2.79
N LEU A 163 6.29 1.28 -1.67
CA LEU A 163 5.91 -0.01 -1.06
C LEU A 163 4.39 -0.10 -0.88
N GLY A 164 3.76 0.91 -0.25
CA GLY A 164 2.31 0.95 -0.04
C GLY A 164 1.53 0.96 -1.34
N GLY A 165 2.03 1.62 -2.39
CA GLY A 165 1.42 1.60 -3.72
C GLY A 165 1.39 0.20 -4.34
N GLY A 166 2.51 -0.52 -4.29
CA GLY A 166 2.62 -1.89 -4.79
C GLY A 166 1.81 -2.90 -3.97
N LEU A 167 1.88 -2.80 -2.63
CA LEU A 167 1.06 -3.64 -1.74
C LEU A 167 -0.44 -3.37 -1.92
N GLY A 168 -0.82 -2.09 -2.13
CA GLY A 168 -2.20 -1.72 -2.45
C GLY A 168 -2.69 -2.38 -3.73
N ALA A 169 -1.89 -2.34 -4.80
CA ALA A 169 -2.24 -3.02 -6.05
C ALA A 169 -2.45 -4.53 -5.87
N LEU A 170 -1.69 -5.17 -4.96
CA LEU A 170 -1.85 -6.58 -4.61
C LEU A 170 -3.09 -6.84 -3.72
N ALA A 171 -3.48 -5.89 -2.86
CA ALA A 171 -4.56 -6.06 -1.89
C ALA A 171 -5.96 -5.79 -2.46
N LEU A 172 -6.09 -4.74 -3.26
CA LEU A 172 -7.37 -4.19 -3.73
C LEU A 172 -8.27 -5.16 -4.48
N PRO A 173 -7.76 -6.11 -5.31
CA PRO A 173 -8.62 -7.05 -6.03
C PRO A 173 -9.47 -7.96 -5.14
N TRP A 174 -9.06 -8.20 -3.90
CA TRP A 174 -9.60 -9.26 -3.04
C TRP A 174 -10.52 -8.74 -1.94
N ASP A 175 -10.55 -7.40 -1.72
CA ASP A 175 -11.35 -6.77 -0.67
C ASP A 175 -12.35 -5.78 -1.28
N GLY A 176 -13.58 -6.23 -1.46
CA GLY A 176 -14.67 -5.44 -2.05
C GLY A 176 -15.17 -4.26 -1.22
N ARG A 177 -14.57 -3.98 -0.05
CA ARG A 177 -14.91 -2.81 0.77
C ARG A 177 -14.35 -1.52 0.20
N PHE A 178 -13.24 -1.58 -0.53
CA PHE A 178 -12.62 -0.41 -1.14
C PHE A 178 -13.43 0.10 -2.33
N GLU A 179 -13.65 1.42 -2.38
CA GLU A 179 -14.39 2.08 -3.45
C GLU A 179 -13.49 2.80 -4.45
N ARG A 180 -12.41 3.39 -3.98
CA ARG A 180 -11.42 4.13 -4.79
C ARG A 180 -10.03 3.98 -4.21
N ALA A 181 -9.03 4.15 -5.05
CA ALA A 181 -7.64 4.11 -4.61
C ALA A 181 -6.76 5.15 -5.30
N PHE A 182 -5.69 5.53 -4.58
CA PHE A 182 -4.54 6.25 -5.12
C PHE A 182 -3.27 5.44 -4.88
N LEU A 183 -2.51 5.22 -5.95
CA LEU A 183 -1.23 4.50 -5.94
C LEU A 183 -0.15 5.43 -6.47
N ASP A 184 0.70 5.92 -5.57
CA ASP A 184 1.82 6.80 -5.91
C ASP A 184 3.09 5.98 -6.14
N VAL A 185 3.73 6.17 -7.28
CA VAL A 185 4.96 5.48 -7.71
C VAL A 185 5.00 4.00 -7.31
N PRO A 186 3.98 3.19 -7.67
CA PRO A 186 3.77 1.85 -7.11
C PRO A 186 4.93 0.91 -7.41
N SER A 187 5.44 0.24 -6.37
CA SER A 187 6.48 -0.78 -6.48
C SER A 187 5.94 -2.10 -7.06
N PHE A 188 6.84 -3.03 -7.37
CA PHE A 188 6.56 -4.43 -7.73
C PHE A 188 5.84 -4.66 -9.07
N GLY A 189 5.70 -3.64 -9.91
CA GLY A 189 5.10 -3.81 -11.24
C GLY A 189 6.08 -4.46 -12.22
N ASN A 190 5.64 -5.56 -12.87
CA ASN A 190 6.37 -6.30 -13.89
C ASN A 190 7.78 -6.73 -13.45
N HIS A 191 7.86 -7.69 -12.53
CA HIS A 191 9.12 -8.19 -12.00
C HIS A 191 10.11 -8.65 -13.08
N PRO A 192 9.73 -9.39 -14.14
CA PRO A 192 10.67 -9.77 -15.18
C PRO A 192 11.33 -8.58 -15.88
N LEU A 193 10.59 -7.49 -16.08
CA LEU A 193 11.12 -6.27 -16.67
C LEU A 193 11.94 -5.48 -15.66
N ARG A 194 11.43 -5.30 -14.44
CA ARG A 194 12.08 -4.54 -13.37
C ARG A 194 13.48 -5.07 -13.05
N LEU A 195 13.67 -6.38 -13.03
CA LEU A 195 14.97 -7.00 -12.72
C LEU A 195 16.04 -6.78 -13.81
N GLN A 196 15.68 -6.21 -14.96
CA GLN A 196 16.62 -5.83 -16.00
C GLN A 196 17.28 -4.47 -15.76
N PHE A 197 16.69 -3.65 -14.85
CA PHE A 197 17.19 -2.31 -14.57
C PHE A 197 17.95 -2.29 -13.25
N PRO A 198 19.23 -1.89 -13.25
CA PRO A 198 19.92 -1.56 -12.02
C PRO A 198 19.26 -0.33 -11.38
N GLY A 199 19.30 -0.24 -10.05
CA GLY A 199 18.68 0.86 -9.35
C GLY A 199 19.26 1.07 -7.96
N VAL A 200 18.51 1.76 -7.12
CA VAL A 200 18.81 1.95 -5.70
C VAL A 200 17.62 1.46 -4.87
N GLY A 201 17.83 1.17 -3.61
CA GLY A 201 16.77 0.76 -2.69
C GLY A 201 16.39 -0.73 -2.78
N SER A 202 15.17 -1.05 -2.35
CA SER A 202 14.71 -2.44 -2.18
C SER A 202 14.67 -3.23 -3.49
N GLY A 203 14.40 -2.56 -4.61
CA GLY A 203 14.36 -3.19 -5.92
C GLY A 203 15.70 -3.75 -6.37
N GLU A 204 16.79 -3.07 -6.05
CA GLU A 204 18.14 -3.52 -6.36
C GLU A 204 18.52 -4.77 -5.55
N GLN A 205 18.10 -4.83 -4.27
CA GLN A 205 18.35 -6.02 -3.45
C GLN A 205 17.70 -7.27 -4.07
N VAL A 206 16.47 -7.14 -4.54
CA VAL A 206 15.77 -8.24 -5.24
C VAL A 206 16.47 -8.60 -6.55
N ARG A 207 16.94 -7.60 -7.32
CA ARG A 207 17.67 -7.83 -8.56
C ARG A 207 18.98 -8.60 -8.32
N LEU A 208 19.77 -8.19 -7.33
CA LEU A 208 21.02 -8.86 -6.96
C LEU A 208 20.76 -10.28 -6.46
N TYR A 209 19.76 -10.46 -5.60
CA TYR A 209 19.36 -11.78 -5.12
C TYR A 209 18.94 -12.72 -6.26
N ALA A 210 18.19 -12.21 -7.25
CA ALA A 210 17.72 -13.00 -8.38
C ALA A 210 18.86 -13.46 -9.32
N VAL A 211 20.00 -12.76 -9.35
CA VAL A 211 21.20 -13.20 -10.10
C VAL A 211 21.75 -14.50 -9.53
N GLU A 212 21.79 -14.62 -8.20
CA GLU A 212 22.29 -15.81 -7.50
C GLU A 212 21.20 -16.88 -7.37
N HIS A 213 19.94 -16.50 -7.35
CA HIS A 213 18.77 -17.34 -7.13
C HIS A 213 17.69 -17.15 -8.21
N PRO A 214 17.92 -17.55 -9.48
CA PRO A 214 16.99 -17.27 -10.59
C PRO A 214 15.59 -17.87 -10.41
N ASP A 215 15.46 -18.94 -9.63
CA ASP A 215 14.17 -19.55 -9.30
C ASP A 215 13.24 -18.65 -8.45
N VAL A 216 13.79 -17.59 -7.83
CA VAL A 216 13.00 -16.62 -7.05
C VAL A 216 11.90 -15.96 -7.88
N LEU A 217 12.07 -15.86 -9.20
CA LEU A 217 11.04 -15.36 -10.10
C LEU A 217 9.70 -16.11 -10.00
N LYS A 218 9.76 -17.41 -9.63
CA LYS A 218 8.54 -18.21 -9.41
C LYS A 218 7.76 -17.67 -8.20
N ALA A 219 8.43 -17.36 -7.10
CA ALA A 219 7.80 -16.76 -5.93
C ALA A 219 7.36 -15.32 -6.23
N LEU A 220 8.21 -14.50 -6.82
CA LEU A 220 7.92 -13.11 -7.16
C LEU A 220 6.74 -12.94 -8.12
N SER A 221 6.47 -13.93 -8.97
CA SER A 221 5.33 -13.88 -9.90
C SER A 221 3.97 -13.79 -9.19
N TYR A 222 3.86 -14.27 -7.95
CA TYR A 222 2.67 -14.10 -7.10
C TYR A 222 2.56 -12.69 -6.51
N PHE A 223 3.63 -11.91 -6.52
CA PHE A 223 3.72 -10.57 -5.93
C PHE A 223 3.92 -9.48 -6.99
N ASP A 224 3.53 -9.76 -8.22
CA ASP A 224 3.60 -8.77 -9.30
C ASP A 224 2.38 -7.84 -9.27
N ALA A 225 2.63 -6.57 -8.97
CA ALA A 225 1.59 -5.56 -8.83
C ALA A 225 0.86 -5.27 -10.16
N ALA A 226 1.54 -5.41 -11.31
CA ALA A 226 0.90 -5.23 -12.60
C ALA A 226 0.00 -6.42 -12.97
N THR A 227 0.39 -7.63 -12.57
CA THR A 227 -0.48 -8.81 -12.70
C THR A 227 -1.74 -8.66 -11.85
N ALA A 228 -1.61 -8.25 -10.58
CA ALA A 228 -2.74 -8.01 -9.68
C ALA A 228 -3.66 -6.89 -10.17
N ALA A 229 -3.09 -5.80 -10.70
CA ALA A 229 -3.84 -4.65 -11.20
C ALA A 229 -4.87 -5.02 -12.26
N ARG A 230 -4.67 -6.09 -13.03
CA ARG A 230 -5.66 -6.61 -14.01
C ARG A 230 -7.00 -7.00 -13.39
N SER A 231 -7.01 -7.30 -12.10
CA SER A 231 -8.19 -7.75 -11.35
C SER A 231 -8.82 -6.63 -10.50
N ILE A 232 -8.26 -5.42 -10.47
CA ILE A 232 -8.82 -4.29 -9.73
C ILE A 232 -10.04 -3.75 -10.50
N GLN A 233 -11.21 -3.78 -9.87
CA GLN A 233 -12.48 -3.33 -10.49
C GLN A 233 -12.89 -1.92 -10.09
N ILE A 234 -12.27 -1.36 -9.04
CA ILE A 234 -12.58 -0.01 -8.55
C ILE A 234 -11.80 1.05 -9.34
N PRO A 235 -12.25 2.32 -9.36
CA PRO A 235 -11.50 3.43 -9.90
C PRO A 235 -10.15 3.62 -9.19
N VAL A 236 -9.07 3.78 -9.97
CA VAL A 236 -7.71 3.98 -9.43
C VAL A 236 -7.04 5.18 -10.08
N PHE A 237 -6.55 6.07 -9.25
CA PHE A 237 -5.62 7.13 -9.68
C PHE A 237 -4.18 6.64 -9.45
N VAL A 238 -3.34 6.73 -10.45
CA VAL A 238 -1.91 6.36 -10.34
C VAL A 238 -1.07 7.61 -10.61
N ALA A 239 -0.12 7.90 -9.73
CA ALA A 239 0.97 8.81 -10.06
C ALA A 239 2.22 7.98 -10.38
N ALA A 240 2.80 8.22 -11.57
CA ALA A 240 3.98 7.48 -12.03
C ALA A 240 5.08 8.47 -12.43
N ALA A 241 6.33 8.12 -12.14
CA ALA A 241 7.48 8.98 -12.42
C ALA A 241 8.07 8.74 -13.79
N MET A 242 8.52 9.82 -14.45
CA MET A 242 9.30 9.74 -15.69
C MET A 242 10.75 9.32 -15.42
N PHE A 243 11.27 9.68 -14.25
CA PHE A 243 12.58 9.27 -13.77
C PHE A 243 12.49 8.80 -12.31
N ASP A 244 12.93 7.58 -12.03
CA ASP A 244 12.96 7.02 -10.68
C ASP A 244 13.93 5.83 -10.61
N PRO A 245 15.13 6.00 -10.04
CA PRO A 245 16.08 4.91 -9.88
C PRO A 245 15.78 3.98 -8.69
N ALA A 246 14.85 4.33 -7.80
CA ALA A 246 14.42 3.47 -6.70
C ALA A 246 13.31 2.50 -7.12
N VAL A 247 12.33 3.00 -7.86
CA VAL A 247 11.25 2.20 -8.45
C VAL A 247 11.20 2.48 -9.95
N ALA A 248 11.81 1.60 -10.74
CA ALA A 248 11.96 1.82 -12.19
C ALA A 248 10.62 2.18 -12.87
N PRO A 249 10.54 3.31 -13.61
CA PRO A 249 9.32 3.81 -14.25
C PRO A 249 8.56 2.77 -15.08
N PRO A 250 9.21 1.86 -15.84
CA PRO A 250 8.50 0.83 -16.60
C PRO A 250 7.58 -0.05 -15.75
N GLY A 251 7.95 -0.32 -14.49
CA GLY A 251 7.11 -1.08 -13.56
C GLY A 251 5.90 -0.27 -13.09
N GLN A 252 6.07 1.00 -12.78
CA GLN A 252 4.99 1.90 -12.37
C GLN A 252 3.94 2.03 -13.50
N PHE A 253 4.38 2.29 -14.72
CA PHE A 253 3.49 2.36 -15.88
C PHE A 253 2.86 1.01 -16.23
N ALA A 254 3.52 -0.13 -15.94
CA ALA A 254 2.92 -1.45 -16.13
C ALA A 254 1.70 -1.65 -15.21
N VAL A 255 1.76 -1.18 -13.95
CA VAL A 255 0.60 -1.18 -13.03
C VAL A 255 -0.54 -0.35 -13.62
N PHE A 256 -0.27 0.90 -14.02
CA PHE A 256 -1.30 1.77 -14.62
C PHE A 256 -1.93 1.14 -15.87
N ASN A 257 -1.11 0.63 -16.78
CA ASN A 257 -1.59 0.06 -18.03
C ASN A 257 -2.45 -1.19 -17.83
N ALA A 258 -2.18 -1.97 -16.79
CA ALA A 258 -2.90 -3.20 -16.47
C ALA A 258 -4.29 -2.98 -15.89
N LEU A 259 -4.58 -1.82 -15.31
CA LEU A 259 -5.89 -1.49 -14.74
C LEU A 259 -6.99 -1.54 -15.82
N PRO A 260 -8.07 -2.34 -15.63
CA PRO A 260 -9.10 -2.51 -16.66
C PRO A 260 -10.18 -1.43 -16.62
N GLY A 261 -10.42 -0.83 -15.44
CA GLY A 261 -11.53 0.07 -15.17
C GLY A 261 -11.19 1.56 -15.35
N LEU A 262 -12.01 2.41 -14.71
CA LEU A 262 -11.76 3.84 -14.64
C LEU A 262 -10.42 4.12 -13.96
N LYS A 263 -9.56 4.83 -14.66
CA LYS A 263 -8.23 5.16 -14.17
C LYS A 263 -7.79 6.54 -14.62
N GLU A 264 -7.03 7.22 -13.78
CA GLU A 264 -6.36 8.47 -14.10
C GLU A 264 -4.86 8.35 -13.85
N LEU A 265 -4.08 9.12 -14.59
CA LEU A 265 -2.62 9.14 -14.53
C LEU A 265 -2.14 10.56 -14.25
N PHE A 266 -1.35 10.70 -13.20
CA PHE A 266 -0.46 11.85 -13.01
C PHE A 266 0.98 11.42 -13.30
N THR A 267 1.78 12.31 -13.88
CA THR A 267 3.19 12.02 -14.16
C THR A 267 4.10 12.95 -13.38
N TRP A 268 4.90 12.37 -12.48
CA TRP A 268 5.98 13.08 -11.82
C TRP A 268 7.17 13.24 -12.78
N THR A 269 7.85 14.37 -12.71
CA THR A 269 9.18 14.50 -13.34
C THR A 269 10.16 13.52 -12.72
N SER A 270 10.14 13.38 -11.39
CA SER A 270 10.96 12.42 -10.63
C SER A 270 10.17 11.83 -9.47
N GLY A 271 10.37 10.53 -9.19
CA GLY A 271 9.70 9.82 -8.10
C GLY A 271 10.35 10.01 -6.74
N HIS A 272 11.40 9.24 -6.45
CA HIS A 272 12.04 9.21 -5.11
C HIS A 272 13.15 10.24 -4.91
N PHE A 273 13.33 11.18 -5.83
CA PHE A 273 14.37 12.21 -5.77
C PHE A 273 13.77 13.57 -6.02
N SER A 274 14.12 14.51 -5.15
CA SER A 274 13.63 15.89 -5.24
C SER A 274 14.14 16.60 -6.50
N THR A 275 13.26 17.36 -7.12
CA THR A 275 13.53 18.22 -8.26
C THR A 275 12.99 19.63 -8.02
N PRO A 276 13.47 20.65 -8.75
CA PRO A 276 12.90 22.00 -8.65
C PRO A 276 11.40 22.06 -9.02
N ALA A 277 10.89 21.10 -9.78
CA ALA A 277 9.48 21.02 -10.17
C ALA A 277 8.58 20.46 -9.05
N GLU A 278 9.14 19.70 -8.11
CA GLU A 278 8.40 18.94 -7.10
C GLU A 278 7.34 19.75 -6.33
N PRO A 279 7.60 20.97 -5.81
CA PRO A 279 6.57 21.71 -5.07
C PRO A 279 5.36 22.07 -5.94
N THR A 280 5.58 22.37 -7.21
CA THR A 280 4.49 22.67 -8.16
C THR A 280 3.70 21.42 -8.50
N GLU A 281 4.39 20.32 -8.76
CA GLU A 281 3.79 19.02 -9.06
C GLU A 281 2.99 18.48 -7.86
N GLN A 282 3.50 18.64 -6.64
CA GLN A 282 2.77 18.28 -5.40
C GLN A 282 1.46 19.05 -5.27
N ALA A 283 1.48 20.37 -5.51
CA ALA A 283 0.27 21.18 -5.47
C ALA A 283 -0.74 20.78 -6.55
N GLN A 284 -0.27 20.46 -7.77
CA GLN A 284 -1.11 19.98 -8.86
C GLN A 284 -1.73 18.62 -8.53
N LEU A 285 -0.92 17.67 -8.04
CA LEU A 285 -1.43 16.36 -7.65
C LEU A 285 -2.46 16.47 -6.52
N ALA A 286 -2.20 17.29 -5.50
CA ALA A 286 -3.15 17.51 -4.40
C ALA A 286 -4.51 18.00 -4.92
N ALA A 287 -4.51 18.96 -5.87
CA ALA A 287 -5.74 19.46 -6.49
C ALA A 287 -6.47 18.34 -7.28
N CYS A 288 -5.73 17.53 -8.05
CA CYS A 288 -6.29 16.37 -8.75
C CYS A 288 -6.92 15.35 -7.80
N LEU A 289 -6.25 15.05 -6.68
CA LEU A 289 -6.74 14.08 -5.70
C LEU A 289 -8.00 14.57 -4.97
N VAL A 290 -8.07 15.86 -4.62
CA VAL A 290 -9.29 16.46 -4.05
C VAL A 290 -10.47 16.27 -5.01
N GLN A 291 -10.27 16.55 -6.30
CA GLN A 291 -11.29 16.35 -7.33
C GLN A 291 -11.64 14.85 -7.50
N TRP A 292 -10.64 13.99 -7.58
CA TRP A 292 -10.82 12.54 -7.78
C TRP A 292 -11.63 11.88 -6.69
N PHE A 293 -11.33 12.22 -5.44
CA PHE A 293 -12.03 11.64 -4.29
C PHE A 293 -13.30 12.39 -3.90
N GLY A 294 -13.60 13.54 -4.52
CA GLY A 294 -14.76 14.36 -4.19
C GLY A 294 -14.68 14.91 -2.76
N CYS A 295 -13.46 15.15 -2.27
CA CYS A 295 -13.27 15.77 -0.96
C CYS A 295 -13.57 17.28 -1.04
N PRO A 296 -14.29 17.87 -0.04
CA PRO A 296 -14.60 19.30 -0.02
C PRO A 296 -13.37 20.17 0.20
#